data_aedf69e93f9f0a87a08380b6a4d9d18c
#
_entry.id   aedf69e93f9f0a87a08380b6a4d9d18c
#
_cell.length_a   1.000
_cell.length_b   1.000
_cell.length_c   1.000
_cell.angle_alpha   90.00
_cell.angle_beta   90.00
_cell.angle_gamma   90.00
#
_symmetry.space_group_name_H-M   'P 1'
#
loop_
_entity.id
_entity.type
_entity.pdbx_description
1 polymer ?
#
loop_
_entity_poly.entity_id
_entity_poly.type
_entity_poly.pdbx_seq_one_letter_code
_entity_poly.pdbx_strand_id
1 'polypeptide(L)'
;TLERAMQRMKPPASQWRPDKVFLFAGHMIDGPGRPEPRFPPDKESIAAERIGAALDALGAGADDLAIAQGAAGGDLLFAEACLARGVRFQMLLPLPEPEFIAASVLPCANGEAWRRRYLALRERLTLAPRIMPDELGPLPRDRDGQTIDPFERCNLWLLYSALSQGIDRVRFICLWNGGGGDGAGGTAHMVKEVTRRT
;
A
#
# COMPACT_ATOMS: atom_id res chain seq x y z
N THR A 1 -2.30 -15.99 -45.06
CA THR A 1 -1.10 -16.74 -44.72
C THR A 1 -0.61 -16.39 -43.33
N LEU A 2 0.00 -17.31 -42.60
CA LEU A 2 0.53 -17.20 -41.24
C LEU A 2 1.47 -15.98 -41.11
N GLU A 3 2.31 -15.70 -42.12
CA GLU A 3 3.19 -14.53 -42.17
C GLU A 3 2.44 -13.17 -42.11
N ARG A 4 1.28 -13.06 -42.78
CA ARG A 4 0.46 -11.82 -42.69
C ARG A 4 -0.20 -11.67 -41.33
N ALA A 5 -0.47 -12.74 -40.59
CA ALA A 5 -0.97 -12.69 -39.23
C ALA A 5 0.13 -12.28 -38.23
N MET A 6 1.37 -12.79 -38.42
CA MET A 6 2.53 -12.45 -37.62
C MET A 6 3.00 -10.99 -37.82
N GLN A 7 2.90 -10.44 -39.03
CA GLN A 7 3.22 -9.02 -39.30
C GLN A 7 2.23 -8.02 -38.69
N ARG A 8 1.01 -8.47 -38.30
CA ARG A 8 -0.01 -7.65 -37.64
C ARG A 8 0.12 -7.65 -36.11
N MET A 9 0.93 -8.53 -35.54
CA MET A 9 1.29 -8.45 -34.13
C MET A 9 2.41 -7.42 -33.99
N LYS A 10 2.05 -6.12 -33.94
CA LYS A 10 2.96 -5.14 -33.33
C LYS A 10 3.41 -5.74 -31.99
N PRO A 11 4.75 -5.80 -31.72
CA PRO A 11 5.18 -6.13 -30.37
C PRO A 11 4.41 -5.20 -29.42
N PRO A 12 3.85 -5.70 -28.32
CA PRO A 12 3.17 -4.84 -27.37
C PRO A 12 4.14 -3.70 -27.06
N ALA A 13 3.66 -2.47 -27.14
CA ALA A 13 4.44 -1.29 -26.73
C ALA A 13 5.15 -1.70 -25.44
N SER A 14 6.47 -1.49 -25.36
CA SER A 14 7.30 -2.00 -24.26
C SER A 14 6.56 -1.70 -22.95
N GLN A 15 6.03 -2.74 -22.34
CA GLN A 15 5.24 -2.58 -21.13
C GLN A 15 6.20 -2.00 -20.10
N TRP A 16 5.94 -0.77 -19.64
CA TRP A 16 6.77 -0.16 -18.62
C TRP A 16 6.95 -1.13 -17.46
N ARG A 17 8.18 -1.33 -17.02
CA ARG A 17 8.52 -2.18 -15.89
C ARG A 17 9.31 -1.35 -14.89
N PRO A 18 8.93 -1.40 -13.61
CA PRO A 18 9.67 -0.68 -12.58
C PRO A 18 11.07 -1.27 -12.38
N ASP A 19 12.04 -0.41 -12.08
CA ASP A 19 13.37 -0.86 -11.65
C ASP A 19 13.30 -1.46 -10.25
N LYS A 20 12.61 -0.80 -9.33
CA LYS A 20 12.31 -1.28 -7.98
C LYS A 20 10.82 -1.16 -7.68
N VAL A 21 10.35 -2.03 -6.80
CA VAL A 21 8.99 -2.01 -6.28
C VAL A 21 9.05 -1.83 -4.77
N PHE A 22 8.63 -0.68 -4.29
CA PHE A 22 8.53 -0.40 -2.87
C PHE A 22 7.17 -0.88 -2.35
N LEU A 23 7.17 -1.98 -1.63
CA LEU A 23 6.00 -2.46 -0.91
C LEU A 23 6.01 -1.87 0.50
N PHE A 24 4.92 -1.26 0.92
CA PHE A 24 4.83 -0.63 2.23
C PHE A 24 3.67 -1.17 3.06
N ALA A 25 3.90 -1.27 4.36
CA ALA A 25 2.87 -1.42 5.38
C ALA A 25 3.23 -0.59 6.61
N GLY A 26 2.28 0.13 7.17
CA GLY A 26 2.55 0.97 8.33
C GLY A 26 1.38 1.07 9.30
N HIS A 27 1.71 1.43 10.55
CA HIS A 27 0.68 1.78 11.53
C HIS A 27 -0.09 3.02 11.09
N MET A 28 -1.39 2.99 11.32
CA MET A 28 -2.18 4.21 11.32
C MET A 28 -1.78 5.11 12.49
N ILE A 29 -1.95 6.42 12.34
CA ILE A 29 -1.92 7.35 13.46
C ILE A 29 -2.97 6.91 14.49
N ASP A 30 -2.59 6.91 15.75
CA ASP A 30 -3.47 6.50 16.84
C ASP A 30 -4.69 7.42 16.95
N GLY A 31 -5.84 6.82 17.24
CA GLY A 31 -7.06 7.55 17.58
C GLY A 31 -6.99 8.15 18.99
N PRO A 32 -7.87 9.11 19.28
CA PRO A 32 -7.97 9.68 20.62
C PRO A 32 -8.23 8.59 21.68
N GLY A 33 -7.51 8.67 22.80
CA GLY A 33 -7.73 7.77 23.94
C GLY A 33 -7.28 6.33 23.75
N ARG A 34 -6.46 6.03 22.74
CA ARG A 34 -5.89 4.69 22.57
C ARG A 34 -5.07 4.29 23.80
N PRO A 35 -5.39 3.16 24.49
CA PRO A 35 -4.71 2.77 25.73
C PRO A 35 -3.23 2.43 25.52
N GLU A 36 -2.90 1.73 24.43
CA GLU A 36 -1.54 1.35 24.06
C GLU A 36 -1.13 2.04 22.75
N PRO A 37 -0.38 3.16 22.83
CA PRO A 37 0.03 3.90 21.64
C PRO A 37 0.96 3.05 20.75
N ARG A 38 0.68 3.05 19.44
CA ARG A 38 1.54 2.42 18.43
C ARG A 38 2.20 3.43 17.51
N PHE A 39 1.45 4.44 17.12
CA PHE A 39 1.91 5.55 16.32
C PHE A 39 1.22 6.85 16.75
N PRO A 40 1.65 7.44 17.88
CA PRO A 40 1.06 8.66 18.40
C PRO A 40 1.36 9.88 17.49
N PRO A 41 0.47 10.90 17.45
CA PRO A 41 0.60 12.04 16.55
C PRO A 41 1.90 12.83 16.67
N ASP A 42 2.52 12.89 17.85
CA ASP A 42 3.80 13.56 18.06
C ASP A 42 5.00 12.88 17.38
N LYS A 43 4.81 11.66 16.88
CA LYS A 43 5.82 10.90 16.12
C LYS A 43 5.67 11.03 14.61
N GLU A 44 4.70 11.78 14.12
CA GLU A 44 4.44 11.94 12.68
C GLU A 44 5.67 12.47 11.93
N SER A 45 6.27 13.55 12.41
CA SER A 45 7.45 14.16 11.76
C SER A 45 8.66 13.22 11.70
N ILE A 46 8.91 12.49 12.79
CA ILE A 46 10.00 11.50 12.86
C ILE A 46 9.73 10.34 11.88
N ALA A 47 8.48 9.87 11.80
CA ALA A 47 8.11 8.81 10.87
C ALA A 47 8.27 9.26 9.42
N ALA A 48 7.83 10.47 9.08
CA ALA A 48 7.99 11.04 7.74
C ALA A 48 9.47 11.17 7.34
N GLU A 49 10.33 11.67 8.25
CA GLU A 49 11.76 11.76 8.05
C GLU A 49 12.40 10.39 7.80
N ARG A 50 12.08 9.39 8.64
CA ARG A 50 12.62 8.04 8.52
C ARG A 50 12.18 7.33 7.25
N ILE A 51 10.93 7.48 6.85
CA ILE A 51 10.42 6.96 5.58
C ILE A 51 11.16 7.62 4.41
N GLY A 52 11.30 8.96 4.44
CA GLY A 52 12.06 9.70 3.44
C GLY A 52 13.50 9.22 3.32
N ALA A 53 14.22 9.11 4.45
CA ALA A 53 15.59 8.63 4.49
C ALA A 53 15.73 7.19 3.96
N ALA A 54 14.77 6.30 4.25
CA ALA A 54 14.78 4.95 3.71
C ALA A 54 14.63 4.93 2.17
N LEU A 55 13.73 5.76 1.63
CA LEU A 55 13.56 5.90 0.19
C LEU A 55 14.82 6.48 -0.48
N ASP A 56 15.45 7.47 0.13
CA ASP A 56 16.70 8.06 -0.37
C ASP A 56 17.85 7.05 -0.36
N ALA A 57 18.00 6.30 0.72
CA ALA A 57 19.01 5.24 0.83
C ALA A 57 18.82 4.12 -0.22
N LEU A 58 17.58 3.87 -0.64
CA LEU A 58 17.25 2.91 -1.69
C LEU A 58 17.29 3.52 -3.10
N GLY A 59 17.60 4.82 -3.22
CA GLY A 59 17.67 5.53 -4.50
C GLY A 59 16.33 5.53 -5.22
N ALA A 60 15.24 5.87 -4.50
CA ALA A 60 13.89 5.90 -5.07
C ALA A 60 13.72 7.02 -6.11
N GLY A 61 13.11 6.73 -7.25
CA GLY A 61 12.97 7.66 -8.37
C GLY A 61 11.83 7.34 -9.34
N ALA A 62 11.82 8.05 -10.48
CA ALA A 62 10.72 8.03 -11.45
C ALA A 62 10.52 6.67 -12.16
N ASP A 63 11.55 5.84 -12.18
CA ASP A 63 11.48 4.51 -12.79
C ASP A 63 11.00 3.42 -11.82
N ASP A 64 10.62 3.80 -10.59
CA ASP A 64 10.18 2.89 -9.55
C ASP A 64 8.65 2.91 -9.38
N LEU A 65 8.12 1.83 -8.79
CA LEU A 65 6.74 1.67 -8.39
C LEU A 65 6.64 1.54 -6.88
N ALA A 66 5.71 2.24 -6.26
CA ALA A 66 5.34 2.05 -4.86
C ALA A 66 3.93 1.48 -4.76
N ILE A 67 3.71 0.56 -3.83
CA ILE A 67 2.42 -0.12 -3.61
C ILE A 67 2.09 -0.07 -2.12
N ALA A 68 0.93 0.52 -1.77
CA ALA A 68 0.38 0.54 -0.42
C ALA A 68 -1.14 0.76 -0.45
N GLN A 69 -1.78 0.77 0.73
CA GLN A 69 -3.22 1.04 0.82
C GLN A 69 -3.52 2.54 0.80
N GLY A 70 -3.01 3.31 1.75
CA GLY A 70 -3.28 4.74 1.88
C GLY A 70 -4.00 5.10 3.19
N ALA A 71 -3.87 4.30 4.23
CA ALA A 71 -4.39 4.58 5.55
C ALA A 71 -3.73 5.84 6.16
N ALA A 72 -4.46 6.52 7.05
CA ALA A 72 -3.92 7.68 7.77
C ALA A 72 -2.70 7.28 8.61
N GLY A 73 -1.61 8.00 8.48
CA GLY A 73 -0.33 7.71 9.13
C GLY A 73 0.70 7.14 8.17
N GLY A 74 1.26 5.96 8.44
CA GLY A 74 2.38 5.41 7.71
C GLY A 74 2.20 5.37 6.20
N ASP A 75 1.05 4.88 5.72
CA ASP A 75 0.79 4.73 4.29
C ASP A 75 0.73 6.07 3.56
N LEU A 76 0.04 7.07 4.13
CA LEU A 76 -0.03 8.41 3.52
C LEU A 76 1.32 9.11 3.54
N LEU A 77 2.08 9.02 4.65
CA LEU A 77 3.44 9.57 4.73
C LEU A 77 4.37 8.95 3.68
N PHE A 78 4.28 7.63 3.52
CA PHE A 78 5.03 6.92 2.49
C PHE A 78 4.63 7.33 1.07
N ALA A 79 3.33 7.43 0.79
CA ALA A 79 2.84 7.84 -0.51
C ALA A 79 3.28 9.27 -0.88
N GLU A 80 3.17 10.22 0.06
CA GLU A 80 3.65 11.59 -0.13
C GLU A 80 5.16 11.64 -0.40
N ALA A 81 5.95 10.88 0.35
CA ALA A 81 7.39 10.78 0.17
C ALA A 81 7.78 10.15 -1.18
N CYS A 82 7.03 9.15 -1.66
CA CYS A 82 7.18 8.55 -2.98
C CYS A 82 6.88 9.55 -4.10
N LEU A 83 5.74 10.25 -4.03
CA LEU A 83 5.35 11.24 -5.05
C LEU A 83 6.31 12.42 -5.10
N ALA A 84 6.90 12.84 -3.98
CA ALA A 84 7.92 13.88 -3.93
C ALA A 84 9.22 13.49 -4.69
N ARG A 85 9.46 12.20 -4.88
CA ARG A 85 10.61 11.62 -5.60
C ARG A 85 10.27 11.19 -7.03
N GLY A 86 9.04 11.44 -7.48
CA GLY A 86 8.56 11.03 -8.80
C GLY A 86 8.24 9.54 -8.91
N VAL A 87 8.31 8.77 -7.83
CA VAL A 87 7.94 7.35 -7.81
C VAL A 87 6.46 7.21 -8.16
N ARG A 88 6.13 6.30 -9.07
CA ARG A 88 4.72 5.99 -9.40
C ARG A 88 4.09 5.26 -8.24
N PHE A 89 2.91 5.70 -7.82
CA PHE A 89 2.23 5.11 -6.68
C PHE A 89 0.95 4.39 -7.11
N GLN A 90 0.85 3.09 -6.78
CA GLN A 90 -0.36 2.29 -6.96
C GLN A 90 -1.02 2.08 -5.61
N MET A 91 -2.18 2.66 -5.44
CA MET A 91 -3.03 2.45 -4.28
C MET A 91 -3.90 1.21 -4.50
N LEU A 92 -3.90 0.28 -3.54
CA LEU A 92 -4.76 -0.92 -3.53
C LEU A 92 -5.66 -0.87 -2.29
N LEU A 93 -6.96 -0.77 -2.50
CA LEU A 93 -7.92 -0.60 -1.42
C LEU A 93 -8.68 -1.90 -1.11
N PRO A 94 -8.77 -2.30 0.17
CA PRO A 94 -9.52 -3.49 0.59
C PRO A 94 -11.03 -3.35 0.45
N LEU A 95 -11.52 -2.10 0.43
CA LEU A 95 -12.93 -1.71 0.45
C LEU A 95 -13.17 -0.65 -0.63
N PRO A 96 -14.43 -0.40 -1.03
CA PRO A 96 -14.79 0.81 -1.76
C PRO A 96 -14.24 2.06 -1.08
N GLU A 97 -13.80 3.04 -1.87
CA GLU A 97 -13.04 4.20 -1.36
C GLU A 97 -13.74 4.95 -0.21
N PRO A 98 -15.08 5.22 -0.25
CA PRO A 98 -15.75 5.87 0.87
C PRO A 98 -15.71 5.05 2.16
N GLU A 99 -15.87 3.73 2.07
CA GLU A 99 -15.80 2.81 3.20
C GLU A 99 -14.37 2.73 3.75
N PHE A 100 -13.38 2.71 2.87
CA PHE A 100 -11.97 2.74 3.25
C PHE A 100 -11.62 4.02 4.01
N ILE A 101 -12.08 5.18 3.52
CA ILE A 101 -11.87 6.46 4.22
C ILE A 101 -12.50 6.43 5.61
N ALA A 102 -13.72 5.92 5.73
CA ALA A 102 -14.40 5.79 7.02
C ALA A 102 -13.69 4.84 7.99
N ALA A 103 -13.10 3.75 7.48
CA ALA A 103 -12.45 2.72 8.30
C ALA A 103 -10.97 3.00 8.62
N SER A 104 -10.24 3.67 7.71
CA SER A 104 -8.78 3.71 7.76
C SER A 104 -8.16 5.12 7.66
N VAL A 105 -8.99 6.14 7.48
CA VAL A 105 -8.50 7.54 7.40
C VAL A 105 -9.10 8.39 8.51
N LEU A 106 -10.41 8.33 8.69
CA LEU A 106 -11.12 9.16 9.68
C LEU A 106 -10.93 8.75 11.14
N PRO A 107 -10.80 7.45 11.51
CA PRO A 107 -10.77 7.02 12.92
C PRO A 107 -9.46 7.30 13.66
N CYS A 108 -8.71 8.32 13.29
CA CYS A 108 -7.44 8.68 13.90
C CYS A 108 -7.47 10.10 14.48
N ALA A 109 -6.45 10.46 15.24
CA ALA A 109 -6.30 11.84 15.68
C ALA A 109 -6.24 12.78 14.48
N ASN A 110 -7.05 13.83 14.49
CA ASN A 110 -7.20 14.80 13.38
C ASN A 110 -7.66 14.16 12.05
N GLY A 111 -8.54 13.16 12.08
CA GLY A 111 -9.00 12.39 10.92
C GLY A 111 -9.42 13.25 9.72
N GLU A 112 -10.09 14.40 9.92
CA GLU A 112 -10.45 15.32 8.84
C GLU A 112 -9.22 15.97 8.17
N ALA A 113 -8.13 16.19 8.89
CA ALA A 113 -6.88 16.66 8.30
C ALA A 113 -6.25 15.57 7.44
N TRP A 114 -6.25 14.32 7.91
CA TRP A 114 -5.80 13.17 7.16
C TRP A 114 -6.65 12.89 5.93
N ARG A 115 -7.97 13.05 6.03
CA ARG A 115 -8.87 12.95 4.87
C ARG A 115 -8.54 13.98 3.80
N ARG A 116 -8.28 15.24 4.16
CA ARG A 116 -7.85 16.26 3.19
C ARG A 116 -6.53 15.87 2.52
N ARG A 117 -5.55 15.34 3.26
CA ARG A 117 -4.28 14.83 2.70
C ARG A 117 -4.50 13.67 1.76
N TYR A 118 -5.35 12.72 2.15
CA TYR A 118 -5.73 11.58 1.30
C TYR A 118 -6.32 12.06 -0.04
N LEU A 119 -7.28 12.97 -0.01
CA LEU A 119 -7.90 13.50 -1.22
C LEU A 119 -6.91 14.28 -2.09
N ALA A 120 -6.06 15.12 -1.50
CA ALA A 120 -5.02 15.86 -2.21
C ALA A 120 -3.97 14.91 -2.84
N LEU A 121 -3.59 13.83 -2.14
CA LEU A 121 -2.72 12.79 -2.69
C LEU A 121 -3.42 12.08 -3.85
N ARG A 122 -4.68 11.71 -3.68
CA ARG A 122 -5.52 11.02 -4.66
C ARG A 122 -5.58 11.76 -6.00
N GLU A 123 -5.70 13.09 -5.98
CA GLU A 123 -5.69 13.93 -7.19
C GLU A 123 -4.34 13.92 -7.92
N ARG A 124 -3.24 13.64 -7.24
CA ARG A 124 -1.89 13.61 -7.80
C ARG A 124 -1.49 12.24 -8.35
N LEU A 125 -2.28 11.19 -8.09
CA LEU A 125 -1.95 9.85 -8.56
C LEU A 125 -2.07 9.75 -10.09
N THR A 126 -1.03 9.25 -10.74
CA THR A 126 -1.03 8.93 -12.18
C THR A 126 -1.64 7.57 -12.48
N LEU A 127 -1.72 6.70 -11.48
CA LEU A 127 -2.38 5.40 -11.53
C LEU A 127 -3.66 5.46 -10.70
N ALA A 128 -4.79 5.09 -11.29
CA ALA A 128 -6.05 5.01 -10.56
C ALA A 128 -5.95 4.00 -9.40
N PRO A 129 -6.53 4.27 -8.22
CA PRO A 129 -6.66 3.26 -7.19
C PRO A 129 -7.40 2.04 -7.72
N ARG A 130 -6.94 0.88 -7.29
CA ARG A 130 -7.59 -0.39 -7.59
C ARG A 130 -8.38 -0.83 -6.37
N ILE A 131 -9.60 -1.26 -6.59
CA ILE A 131 -10.55 -1.64 -5.54
C ILE A 131 -10.67 -3.16 -5.52
N MET A 132 -10.33 -3.77 -4.39
CA MET A 132 -10.25 -5.22 -4.28
C MET A 132 -11.58 -5.94 -4.61
N PRO A 133 -12.75 -5.52 -4.14
CA PRO A 133 -14.01 -6.13 -4.53
C PRO A 133 -14.27 -6.12 -6.04
N ASP A 134 -13.87 -5.06 -6.74
CA ASP A 134 -14.09 -4.92 -8.19
C ASP A 134 -13.16 -5.87 -8.99
N GLU A 135 -11.95 -6.11 -8.49
CA GLU A 135 -10.96 -6.91 -9.20
C GLU A 135 -10.93 -8.39 -8.79
N LEU A 136 -11.09 -8.66 -7.51
CA LEU A 136 -10.99 -10.01 -6.96
C LEU A 136 -12.33 -10.62 -6.57
N GLY A 137 -13.43 -9.88 -6.79
CA GLY A 137 -14.77 -10.30 -6.41
C GLY A 137 -15.00 -10.35 -4.89
N PRO A 138 -16.12 -10.95 -4.46
CA PRO A 138 -16.52 -10.97 -3.06
C PRO A 138 -15.49 -11.64 -2.16
N LEU A 139 -15.56 -11.31 -0.87
CA LEU A 139 -14.69 -11.93 0.14
C LEU A 139 -14.97 -13.43 0.22
N PRO A 140 -13.94 -14.27 0.13
CA PRO A 140 -14.10 -15.72 0.30
C PRO A 140 -14.40 -16.06 1.75
N ARG A 141 -14.87 -17.28 1.98
CA ARG A 141 -15.01 -17.85 3.31
C ARG A 141 -13.86 -18.81 3.59
N ASP A 142 -13.45 -18.89 4.82
CA ASP A 142 -12.47 -19.86 5.28
C ASP A 142 -13.11 -21.27 5.44
N ARG A 143 -12.33 -22.23 5.95
CA ARG A 143 -12.78 -23.60 6.15
C ARG A 143 -13.92 -23.72 7.18
N ASP A 144 -14.02 -22.77 8.10
CA ASP A 144 -15.04 -22.73 9.15
C ASP A 144 -16.26 -21.90 8.72
N GLY A 145 -16.30 -21.44 7.47
CA GLY A 145 -17.38 -20.66 6.88
C GLY A 145 -17.35 -19.18 7.28
N GLN A 146 -16.30 -18.70 7.97
CA GLN A 146 -16.15 -17.30 8.34
C GLN A 146 -15.65 -16.50 7.14
N THR A 147 -16.16 -15.29 6.97
CA THR A 147 -15.68 -14.38 5.91
C THR A 147 -14.26 -13.90 6.23
N ILE A 148 -13.35 -14.06 5.29
CA ILE A 148 -11.97 -13.59 5.45
C ILE A 148 -11.97 -12.05 5.60
N ASP A 149 -11.14 -11.55 6.51
CA ASP A 149 -10.98 -10.11 6.72
C ASP A 149 -10.48 -9.40 5.45
N PRO A 150 -11.11 -8.29 5.02
CA PRO A 150 -10.73 -7.60 3.79
C PRO A 150 -9.31 -7.03 3.82
N PHE A 151 -8.82 -6.60 4.98
CA PHE A 151 -7.46 -6.06 5.12
C PHE A 151 -6.42 -7.16 5.06
N GLU A 152 -6.71 -8.34 5.62
CA GLU A 152 -5.87 -9.52 5.51
C GLU A 152 -5.72 -9.96 4.05
N ARG A 153 -6.84 -10.06 3.33
CA ARG A 153 -6.84 -10.39 1.90
C ARG A 153 -6.10 -9.33 1.09
N CYS A 154 -6.30 -8.05 1.40
CA CYS A 154 -5.64 -6.96 0.72
C CYS A 154 -4.11 -6.97 0.94
N ASN A 155 -3.64 -7.31 2.13
CA ASN A 155 -2.20 -7.47 2.39
C ASN A 155 -1.57 -8.52 1.46
N LEU A 156 -2.24 -9.65 1.27
CA LEU A 156 -1.80 -10.66 0.30
C LEU A 156 -1.83 -10.12 -1.13
N TRP A 157 -2.85 -9.37 -1.49
CA TRP A 157 -2.96 -8.76 -2.81
C TRP A 157 -1.84 -7.75 -3.07
N LEU A 158 -1.52 -6.89 -2.10
CA LEU A 158 -0.36 -5.97 -2.14
C LEU A 158 0.94 -6.77 -2.38
N LEU A 159 1.18 -7.78 -1.56
CA LEU A 159 2.39 -8.60 -1.64
C LEU A 159 2.52 -9.30 -3.00
N TYR A 160 1.48 -9.99 -3.45
CA TYR A 160 1.54 -10.68 -4.75
C TYR A 160 1.60 -9.72 -5.93
N SER A 161 0.97 -8.53 -5.84
CA SER A 161 1.11 -7.48 -6.84
C SER A 161 2.55 -6.97 -6.93
N ALA A 162 3.23 -6.82 -5.80
CA ALA A 162 4.65 -6.46 -5.78
C ALA A 162 5.52 -7.59 -6.35
N LEU A 163 5.34 -8.83 -5.89
CA LEU A 163 6.13 -9.99 -6.34
C LEU A 163 5.95 -10.28 -7.84
N SER A 164 4.79 -9.98 -8.42
CA SER A 164 4.53 -10.16 -9.86
C SER A 164 5.41 -9.29 -10.76
N GLN A 165 6.00 -8.22 -10.21
CA GLN A 165 6.96 -7.36 -10.92
C GLN A 165 8.39 -7.94 -10.94
N GLY A 166 8.64 -9.00 -10.16
CA GLY A 166 9.93 -9.66 -9.98
C GLY A 166 10.41 -9.57 -8.54
N ILE A 167 10.68 -10.72 -7.92
CA ILE A 167 11.09 -10.79 -6.50
C ILE A 167 12.34 -9.96 -6.20
N ASP A 168 13.31 -9.97 -7.12
CA ASP A 168 14.58 -9.23 -6.97
C ASP A 168 14.40 -7.70 -6.94
N ARG A 169 13.27 -7.20 -7.43
CA ARG A 169 12.93 -5.78 -7.48
C ARG A 169 12.24 -5.28 -6.21
N VAL A 170 11.64 -6.18 -5.43
CA VAL A 170 10.84 -5.81 -4.25
C VAL A 170 11.74 -5.32 -3.12
N ARG A 171 11.37 -4.17 -2.57
CA ARG A 171 11.93 -3.61 -1.34
C ARG A 171 10.78 -3.36 -0.37
N PHE A 172 10.76 -4.11 0.72
CA PHE A 172 9.74 -3.96 1.75
C PHE A 172 10.18 -2.93 2.77
N ILE A 173 9.34 -1.92 2.98
CA ILE A 173 9.52 -0.88 4.00
C ILE A 173 8.33 -0.97 4.94
N CYS A 174 8.56 -0.94 6.25
CA CYS A 174 7.47 -0.92 7.21
C CYS A 174 7.67 0.11 8.33
N LEU A 175 6.58 0.73 8.75
CA LEU A 175 6.50 1.53 9.96
C LEU A 175 5.79 0.71 11.04
N TRP A 176 6.57 0.09 11.93
CA TRP A 176 6.08 -0.88 12.91
C TRP A 176 6.83 -0.78 14.24
N ASN A 177 6.09 -0.89 15.34
CA ASN A 177 6.65 -0.86 16.69
C ASN A 177 7.11 -2.23 17.21
N GLY A 178 7.01 -3.29 16.39
CA GLY A 178 7.37 -4.65 16.78
C GLY A 178 6.28 -5.41 17.55
N GLY A 179 5.17 -4.76 17.89
CA GLY A 179 4.06 -5.34 18.64
C GLY A 179 3.00 -6.01 17.76
N GLY A 180 2.00 -6.61 18.40
CA GLY A 180 0.82 -7.16 17.71
C GLY A 180 -0.03 -6.08 17.05
N GLY A 181 -0.95 -6.49 16.16
CA GLY A 181 -1.97 -5.63 15.55
C GLY A 181 -3.30 -5.69 16.30
N ASP A 182 -4.23 -4.79 15.98
CA ASP A 182 -5.61 -4.78 16.54
C ASP A 182 -6.52 -5.84 15.91
N GLY A 183 -6.01 -6.64 14.97
CA GLY A 183 -6.78 -7.66 14.27
C GLY A 183 -6.05 -8.23 13.08
N ALA A 184 -6.77 -9.03 12.30
CA ALA A 184 -6.31 -9.57 11.02
C ALA A 184 -5.99 -8.43 10.04
N GLY A 185 -4.98 -8.59 9.20
CA GLY A 185 -4.67 -7.63 8.15
C GLY A 185 -3.84 -6.39 8.56
N GLY A 186 -3.41 -6.27 9.82
CA GLY A 186 -2.53 -5.18 10.26
C GLY A 186 -1.07 -5.32 9.80
N THR A 187 -0.22 -4.35 10.19
CA THR A 187 1.21 -4.32 9.83
C THR A 187 1.94 -5.59 10.23
N ALA A 188 1.67 -6.15 11.43
CA ALA A 188 2.25 -7.40 11.89
C ALA A 188 1.93 -8.59 10.95
N HIS A 189 0.70 -8.66 10.42
CA HIS A 189 0.32 -9.66 9.42
C HIS A 189 1.17 -9.51 8.16
N MET A 190 1.31 -8.31 7.62
CA MET A 190 2.12 -8.08 6.41
C MET A 190 3.59 -8.47 6.63
N VAL A 191 4.18 -8.09 7.76
CA VAL A 191 5.57 -8.47 8.11
C VAL A 191 5.71 -9.99 8.12
N LYS A 192 4.78 -10.71 8.77
CA LYS A 192 4.78 -12.17 8.80
C LYS A 192 4.68 -12.79 7.39
N GLU A 193 3.81 -12.25 6.55
CA GLU A 193 3.59 -12.77 5.20
C GLU A 193 4.78 -12.50 4.28
N VAL A 194 5.42 -11.35 4.39
CA VAL A 194 6.68 -11.03 3.68
C VAL A 194 7.79 -11.99 4.12
N THR A 195 8.06 -12.07 5.43
CA THR A 195 9.14 -12.93 5.97
C THR A 195 8.97 -14.41 5.61
N ARG A 196 7.72 -14.87 5.44
CA ARG A 196 7.46 -16.27 5.09
C ARG A 196 7.72 -16.58 3.62
N ARG A 197 7.72 -15.57 2.74
CA ARG A 197 7.77 -15.74 1.27
C ARG A 197 9.01 -15.16 0.61
N THR A 198 9.84 -14.48 1.36
CA THR A 198 11.13 -13.93 0.91
C THR A 198 12.29 -14.50 1.73
#